data_ad84c7fc786e5cf1456943910a8495aa
#
_entry.id   ad84c7fc786e5cf1456943910a8495aa
#
_cell.length_a   1.000
_cell.length_b   1.000
_cell.length_c   1.000
_cell.angle_alpha   90.00
_cell.angle_beta   90.00
_cell.angle_gamma   90.00
#
_symmetry.space_group_name_H-M   'P 1'
#
loop_
_entity.id
_entity.type
_entity.pdbx_description
1 polymer ?
#
loop_
_entity_poly.entity_id
_entity_poly.type
_entity_poly.pdbx_seq_one_letter_code
_entity_poly.pdbx_strand_id
1 'polypeptide(L)'
;MQLFQPYHYAAFDPPKPTQDDPVTVSERIRVRDALLRLDEMLWPAISRAGWDLHHHRQRTHYVSSDHFITLDDGTQVVNFIDGMWLHYGKSPNQLDYIKLQVGGYDYKRRDDDEYYNAFYLHTRIQFYLNNQVFRAWLLLATDKNYYDRSEFLKRLDKSPAAKEELFRLIQPLLDRDFFYEIDGERFNLQSGVTQELLVRFVRRDRPGFYSGIVKEYAPNGPLLDESRIAEEMIKNLGLLYPIYNFMAYRFDARPRAT
;
A
#
# COMPACT_ATOMS: atom_id res chain seq x y z
N MET A 1 -25.99 -4.35 -3.15
CA MET A 1 -25.45 -4.93 -1.89
C MET A 1 -24.01 -4.45 -1.77
N GLN A 2 -23.53 -4.12 -0.57
CA GLN A 2 -22.14 -3.73 -0.39
C GLN A 2 -21.23 -4.95 -0.44
N LEU A 3 -20.06 -4.81 -1.05
CA LEU A 3 -19.03 -5.86 -1.06
C LEU A 3 -18.48 -6.08 0.34
N PHE A 4 -18.18 -4.98 1.05
CA PHE A 4 -17.75 -5.03 2.43
C PHE A 4 -18.93 -4.72 3.36
N GLN A 5 -19.40 -5.74 4.04
CA GLN A 5 -20.50 -5.67 4.99
C GLN A 5 -20.01 -5.21 6.37
N PRO A 6 -20.87 -4.70 7.26
CA PRO A 6 -20.48 -4.28 8.61
C PRO A 6 -19.71 -5.36 9.39
N TYR A 7 -20.03 -6.63 9.20
CA TYR A 7 -19.32 -7.72 9.88
C TYR A 7 -17.88 -7.92 9.40
N HIS A 8 -17.51 -7.46 8.19
CA HIS A 8 -16.13 -7.48 7.72
C HIS A 8 -15.27 -6.49 8.50
N TYR A 9 -15.80 -5.32 8.83
CA TYR A 9 -15.13 -4.32 9.67
C TYR A 9 -15.05 -4.81 11.11
N ALA A 10 -16.13 -5.39 11.63
CA ALA A 10 -16.20 -5.94 12.99
C ALA A 10 -15.24 -7.12 13.24
N ALA A 11 -14.66 -7.73 12.18
CA ALA A 11 -13.62 -8.74 12.30
C ALA A 11 -12.33 -8.22 12.94
N PHE A 12 -12.16 -6.89 13.00
CA PHE A 12 -10.99 -6.21 13.56
C PHE A 12 -11.32 -5.34 14.78
N ASP A 13 -12.53 -5.47 15.33
CA ASP A 13 -12.88 -4.75 16.57
C ASP A 13 -12.10 -5.32 17.76
N PRO A 14 -11.61 -4.48 18.67
CA PRO A 14 -11.00 -4.95 19.91
C PRO A 14 -11.94 -5.88 20.72
N PRO A 15 -11.44 -6.98 21.31
CA PRO A 15 -10.04 -7.42 21.38
C PRO A 15 -9.60 -8.37 20.22
N LYS A 16 -10.41 -8.56 19.19
CA LYS A 16 -10.16 -9.53 18.10
C LYS A 16 -8.78 -9.45 17.44
N PRO A 17 -8.15 -8.25 17.27
CA PRO A 17 -6.81 -8.20 16.69
C PRO A 17 -5.77 -9.10 17.37
N THR A 18 -5.97 -9.43 18.63
CA THR A 18 -5.07 -10.30 19.43
C THR A 18 -5.57 -11.74 19.57
N GLN A 19 -6.68 -12.10 18.92
CA GLN A 19 -7.35 -13.39 19.07
C GLN A 19 -7.16 -14.27 17.84
N ASP A 20 -6.88 -15.56 18.06
CA ASP A 20 -6.79 -16.59 17.04
C ASP A 20 -7.80 -17.73 17.27
N ASP A 21 -8.91 -17.43 17.93
CA ASP A 21 -10.01 -18.40 18.09
C ASP A 21 -10.72 -18.68 16.75
N PRO A 22 -11.40 -19.84 16.61
CA PRO A 22 -12.02 -20.25 15.34
C PRO A 22 -13.06 -19.27 14.81
N VAL A 23 -13.73 -18.50 15.66
CA VAL A 23 -14.75 -17.52 15.25
C VAL A 23 -14.05 -16.33 14.60
N THR A 24 -13.07 -15.74 15.28
CA THR A 24 -12.28 -14.61 14.77
C THR A 24 -11.55 -14.98 13.47
N VAL A 25 -10.96 -16.16 13.40
CA VAL A 25 -10.33 -16.67 12.17
C VAL A 25 -11.35 -16.78 11.03
N SER A 26 -12.54 -17.33 11.32
CA SER A 26 -13.62 -17.44 10.32
C SER A 26 -14.09 -16.08 9.80
N GLU A 27 -14.19 -15.07 10.66
CA GLU A 27 -14.54 -13.70 10.26
C GLU A 27 -13.48 -13.09 9.32
N ARG A 28 -12.19 -13.26 9.64
CA ARG A 28 -11.09 -12.82 8.79
C ARG A 28 -11.05 -13.53 7.44
N ILE A 29 -11.40 -14.81 7.39
CA ILE A 29 -11.54 -15.56 6.13
C ILE A 29 -12.60 -14.89 5.22
N ARG A 30 -13.72 -14.44 5.77
CA ARG A 30 -14.76 -13.72 4.99
C ARG A 30 -14.25 -12.39 4.44
N VAL A 31 -13.43 -11.65 5.22
CA VAL A 31 -12.76 -10.43 4.73
C VAL A 31 -11.83 -10.75 3.57
N ARG A 32 -11.02 -11.80 3.71
CA ARG A 32 -10.14 -12.28 2.64
C ARG A 32 -10.92 -12.59 1.38
N ASP A 33 -12.01 -13.33 1.50
CA ASP A 33 -12.81 -13.74 0.35
C ASP A 33 -13.45 -12.51 -0.36
N ALA A 34 -13.87 -11.49 0.41
CA ALA A 34 -14.34 -10.23 -0.15
C ALA A 34 -13.22 -9.46 -0.89
N LEU A 35 -12.00 -9.43 -0.35
CA LEU A 35 -10.84 -8.82 -1.02
C LEU A 35 -10.44 -9.58 -2.29
N LEU A 36 -10.49 -10.93 -2.28
CA LEU A 36 -10.26 -11.73 -3.49
C LEU A 36 -11.31 -11.47 -4.57
N ARG A 37 -12.57 -11.32 -4.18
CA ARG A 37 -13.63 -10.95 -5.11
C ARG A 37 -13.42 -9.56 -5.70
N LEU A 38 -12.93 -8.60 -4.91
CA LEU A 38 -12.51 -7.31 -5.43
C LEU A 38 -11.39 -7.46 -6.47
N ASP A 39 -10.37 -8.26 -6.19
CA ASP A 39 -9.28 -8.53 -7.14
C ASP A 39 -9.79 -9.11 -8.46
N GLU A 40 -10.72 -10.04 -8.41
CA GLU A 40 -11.34 -10.64 -9.62
C GLU A 40 -12.08 -9.59 -10.47
N MET A 41 -12.65 -8.57 -9.85
CA MET A 41 -13.29 -7.46 -10.57
C MET A 41 -12.27 -6.47 -11.14
N LEU A 42 -11.13 -6.24 -10.46
CA LEU A 42 -10.15 -5.24 -10.86
C LEU A 42 -9.13 -5.77 -11.89
N TRP A 43 -8.72 -7.03 -11.75
CA TRP A 43 -7.64 -7.60 -12.55
C TRP A 43 -7.84 -7.51 -14.08
N PRO A 44 -9.04 -7.76 -14.63
CA PRO A 44 -9.27 -7.59 -16.06
C PRO A 44 -9.05 -6.16 -16.57
N ALA A 45 -9.33 -5.15 -15.75
CA ALA A 45 -9.11 -3.75 -16.11
C ALA A 45 -7.61 -3.39 -16.03
N ILE A 46 -6.91 -3.84 -15.00
CA ILE A 46 -5.46 -3.67 -14.84
C ILE A 46 -4.73 -4.27 -16.05
N SER A 47 -5.08 -5.49 -16.42
CA SER A 47 -4.48 -6.20 -17.55
C SER A 47 -4.74 -5.50 -18.88
N ARG A 48 -5.98 -5.05 -19.13
CA ARG A 48 -6.34 -4.30 -20.35
C ARG A 48 -5.65 -2.95 -20.45
N ALA A 49 -5.43 -2.28 -19.33
CA ALA A 49 -4.71 -1.00 -19.27
C ALA A 49 -3.21 -1.16 -19.52
N GLY A 50 -2.68 -2.39 -19.54
CA GLY A 50 -1.25 -2.67 -19.70
C GLY A 50 -0.41 -2.12 -18.54
N TRP A 51 -0.99 -1.97 -17.35
CA TRP A 51 -0.25 -1.51 -16.18
C TRP A 51 0.70 -2.59 -15.71
N ASP A 52 1.97 -2.22 -15.52
CA ASP A 52 2.99 -3.12 -14.96
C ASP A 52 2.79 -3.26 -13.45
N LEU A 53 1.72 -3.97 -13.12
CA LEU A 53 1.32 -4.30 -11.76
C LEU A 53 1.09 -5.80 -11.67
N HIS A 54 1.64 -6.42 -10.64
CA HIS A 54 1.40 -7.81 -10.31
C HIS A 54 0.52 -7.88 -9.06
N HIS A 55 -0.51 -8.72 -9.09
CA HIS A 55 -1.33 -8.96 -7.92
C HIS A 55 -0.72 -10.08 -7.07
N HIS A 56 -0.74 -9.90 -5.76
CA HIS A 56 -0.15 -10.85 -4.84
C HIS A 56 -1.24 -11.62 -4.13
N ARG A 57 -1.60 -12.78 -4.71
CA ARG A 57 -2.63 -13.68 -4.19
C ARG A 57 -2.10 -14.75 -3.24
N GLN A 58 -0.80 -15.04 -3.27
CA GLN A 58 -0.28 -16.34 -2.87
C GLN A 58 -0.24 -16.63 -1.38
N ARG A 59 -0.22 -15.66 -0.53
CA ARG A 59 -0.33 -15.89 0.91
C ARG A 59 -1.12 -14.76 1.51
N THR A 60 -2.43 -14.85 1.22
CA THR A 60 -3.34 -14.14 2.05
C THR A 60 -2.75 -12.87 2.63
N HIS A 61 -2.82 -11.90 1.98
CA HIS A 61 -3.49 -10.72 2.33
C HIS A 61 -3.71 -10.50 3.84
N TYR A 62 -3.07 -11.28 4.72
CA TYR A 62 -3.02 -11.04 6.14
C TYR A 62 -1.97 -9.98 6.39
N VAL A 63 -2.43 -8.87 6.81
CA VAL A 63 -1.60 -8.03 7.59
C VAL A 63 -1.64 -8.55 8.99
N SER A 64 -0.69 -9.37 9.31
CA SER A 64 -0.13 -9.17 10.61
C SER A 64 0.64 -7.86 10.53
N SER A 65 0.27 -6.86 11.24
CA SER A 65 1.26 -5.90 11.63
C SER A 65 2.31 -6.74 12.35
N ASP A 66 3.54 -6.80 11.84
CA ASP A 66 4.67 -7.41 12.56
C ASP A 66 5.04 -6.60 13.81
N HIS A 67 4.10 -5.84 14.32
CA HIS A 67 4.22 -5.14 15.57
C HIS A 67 3.97 -6.13 16.67
N PHE A 68 5.05 -6.53 17.30
CA PHE A 68 4.96 -7.07 18.64
C PHE A 68 4.28 -6.02 19.52
N ILE A 69 3.04 -6.26 19.88
CA ILE A 69 2.39 -5.47 20.90
C ILE A 69 2.79 -6.07 22.23
N THR A 70 3.41 -5.24 23.04
CA THR A 70 3.57 -5.56 24.46
C THR A 70 2.30 -5.09 25.14
N LEU A 71 1.51 -6.00 25.70
CA LEU A 71 0.36 -5.68 26.51
C LEU A 71 0.80 -5.03 27.83
N ASP A 72 -0.14 -4.39 28.55
CA ASP A 72 0.12 -3.71 29.83
C ASP A 72 0.70 -4.65 30.91
N ASP A 73 0.48 -5.94 30.79
CA ASP A 73 1.04 -6.99 31.64
C ASP A 73 2.44 -7.47 31.23
N GLY A 74 3.02 -6.89 30.17
CA GLY A 74 4.32 -7.26 29.64
C GLY A 74 4.29 -8.46 28.67
N THR A 75 3.13 -9.04 28.38
CA THR A 75 2.99 -10.14 27.42
C THR A 75 3.23 -9.64 26.01
N GLN A 76 4.11 -10.30 25.25
CA GLN A 76 4.30 -10.02 23.82
C GLN A 76 3.27 -10.79 22.99
N VAL A 77 2.44 -10.08 22.27
CA VAL A 77 1.51 -10.66 21.30
C VAL A 77 2.18 -10.72 19.92
N VAL A 78 2.39 -11.93 19.42
CA VAL A 78 3.16 -12.20 18.20
C VAL A 78 2.35 -11.95 16.92
N ASN A 79 1.02 -12.02 16.98
CA ASN A 79 0.13 -11.90 15.82
C ASN A 79 -0.97 -10.88 16.05
N PHE A 80 -0.64 -9.60 15.89
CA PHE A 80 -1.65 -8.55 15.94
C PHE A 80 -2.20 -8.30 14.54
N ILE A 81 -3.48 -8.64 14.30
CA ILE A 81 -4.15 -8.48 13.01
C ILE A 81 -5.24 -7.43 13.14
N ASP A 82 -4.93 -6.19 12.82
CA ASP A 82 -5.82 -5.04 12.89
C ASP A 82 -6.51 -4.70 11.57
N GLY A 83 -6.16 -5.40 10.49
CA GLY A 83 -6.74 -5.22 9.19
C GLY A 83 -6.24 -6.22 8.15
N MET A 84 -6.79 -6.13 6.93
CA MET A 84 -6.39 -6.97 5.80
C MET A 84 -6.31 -6.14 4.53
N TRP A 85 -5.46 -6.57 3.58
CA TRP A 85 -5.30 -5.86 2.31
C TRP A 85 -5.12 -6.77 1.11
N LEU A 86 -5.48 -6.24 -0.02
CA LEU A 86 -5.11 -6.69 -1.34
C LEU A 86 -4.08 -5.72 -1.89
N HIS A 87 -3.00 -6.18 -2.52
CA HIS A 87 -2.02 -5.25 -3.06
C HIS A 87 -1.51 -5.60 -4.46
N TYR A 88 -1.06 -4.57 -5.15
CA TYR A 88 -0.50 -4.58 -6.49
C TYR A 88 0.86 -3.88 -6.49
N GLY A 89 1.83 -4.51 -7.10
CA GLY A 89 3.18 -3.97 -7.13
C GLY A 89 4.08 -4.70 -8.11
N LYS A 90 5.38 -4.74 -7.80
CA LYS A 90 6.37 -5.45 -8.61
C LYS A 90 6.12 -6.96 -8.61
N SER A 91 6.37 -7.61 -9.74
CA SER A 91 6.34 -9.07 -9.82
C SER A 91 7.50 -9.69 -9.01
N PRO A 92 7.38 -10.98 -8.62
CA PRO A 92 8.47 -11.71 -7.97
C PRO A 92 9.79 -11.61 -8.74
N ASN A 93 9.75 -11.78 -10.06
CA ASN A 93 10.95 -11.68 -10.90
C ASN A 93 11.60 -10.29 -10.86
N GLN A 94 10.80 -9.21 -10.80
CA GLN A 94 11.33 -7.85 -10.64
C GLN A 94 11.98 -7.65 -9.28
N LEU A 95 11.40 -8.23 -8.23
CA LEU A 95 11.96 -8.16 -6.88
C LEU A 95 13.27 -8.93 -6.76
N ASP A 96 13.32 -10.16 -7.30
CA ASP A 96 14.53 -10.98 -7.32
C ASP A 96 15.65 -10.28 -8.11
N TYR A 97 15.31 -9.66 -9.22
CA TYR A 97 16.28 -8.90 -10.00
C TYR A 97 16.85 -7.71 -9.24
N ILE A 98 16.02 -6.94 -8.55
CA ILE A 98 16.47 -5.82 -7.71
C ILE A 98 17.38 -6.34 -6.59
N LYS A 99 17.01 -7.44 -5.93
CA LYS A 99 17.81 -8.10 -4.90
C LYS A 99 19.22 -8.46 -5.40
N LEU A 100 19.31 -9.02 -6.60
CA LEU A 100 20.59 -9.40 -7.21
C LEU A 100 21.48 -8.19 -7.57
N GLN A 101 20.88 -7.09 -8.03
CA GLN A 101 21.63 -5.92 -8.50
C GLN A 101 22.07 -4.98 -7.38
N VAL A 102 21.30 -4.88 -6.32
CA VAL A 102 21.56 -3.91 -5.26
C VAL A 102 22.54 -4.43 -4.22
N GLY A 103 22.79 -5.74 -4.18
CA GLY A 103 23.75 -6.44 -3.33
C GLY A 103 23.87 -5.85 -1.92
N GLY A 104 23.17 -6.38 -0.94
CA GLY A 104 23.31 -5.88 0.43
C GLY A 104 22.00 -5.58 1.16
N TYR A 105 20.86 -5.95 0.61
CA TYR A 105 19.69 -6.10 1.44
C TYR A 105 19.92 -7.32 2.32
N ASP A 106 20.50 -7.10 3.49
CA ASP A 106 20.45 -8.04 4.58
C ASP A 106 18.99 -8.13 5.05
N TYR A 107 18.21 -8.88 4.29
CA TYR A 107 16.95 -9.40 4.80
C TYR A 107 17.34 -10.29 5.95
N LYS A 108 17.33 -9.77 7.16
CA LYS A 108 17.42 -10.61 8.35
C LYS A 108 16.28 -11.62 8.23
N ARG A 109 16.65 -12.81 7.74
CA ARG A 109 15.82 -13.98 7.67
C ARG A 109 15.09 -14.13 9.01
N ARG A 110 13.79 -13.92 9.00
CA ARG A 110 12.92 -14.73 9.84
C ARG A 110 12.56 -15.91 8.95
N ASP A 111 12.90 -17.09 9.44
CA ASP A 111 12.70 -18.36 8.77
C ASP A 111 11.27 -18.42 8.22
N ASP A 112 11.15 -18.84 6.95
CA ASP A 112 9.96 -19.21 6.18
C ASP A 112 9.23 -18.16 5.30
N ASP A 113 9.56 -16.86 5.34
CA ASP A 113 8.85 -15.87 4.50
C ASP A 113 9.78 -14.92 3.73
N GLU A 114 10.75 -15.45 3.00
CA GLU A 114 11.67 -14.64 2.16
C GLU A 114 10.94 -13.71 1.16
N TYR A 115 9.81 -14.14 0.63
CA TYR A 115 8.98 -13.36 -0.29
C TYR A 115 8.18 -12.27 0.41
N TYR A 116 7.73 -12.51 1.61
CA TYR A 116 6.86 -11.59 2.35
C TYR A 116 7.59 -10.31 2.73
N ASN A 117 8.83 -10.41 3.19
CA ASN A 117 9.65 -9.26 3.59
C ASN A 117 10.03 -8.36 2.39
N ALA A 118 10.24 -8.92 1.21
CA ALA A 118 10.58 -8.13 0.02
C ALA A 118 9.46 -7.15 -0.39
N PHE A 119 8.18 -7.52 -0.20
CA PHE A 119 7.06 -6.68 -0.55
C PHE A 119 6.92 -5.44 0.31
N TYR A 120 7.20 -5.53 1.61
CA TYR A 120 7.10 -4.38 2.52
C TYR A 120 8.10 -3.28 2.20
N LEU A 121 9.17 -3.63 1.50
CA LEU A 121 10.26 -2.75 1.19
C LEU A 121 10.03 -1.92 -0.08
N HIS A 122 9.00 -2.25 -0.85
CA HIS A 122 8.74 -1.64 -2.14
C HIS A 122 7.44 -0.85 -2.17
N THR A 123 7.43 0.16 -3.03
CA THR A 123 6.22 0.92 -3.34
C THR A 123 5.17 0.00 -3.91
N ARG A 124 3.94 0.13 -3.42
CA ARG A 124 2.80 -0.66 -3.85
C ARG A 124 1.49 0.12 -3.76
N ILE A 125 0.51 -0.29 -4.53
CA ILE A 125 -0.87 0.17 -4.37
C ILE A 125 -1.62 -0.93 -3.62
N GLN A 126 -2.30 -0.59 -2.54
CA GLN A 126 -3.07 -1.55 -1.76
C GLN A 126 -4.47 -1.06 -1.46
N PHE A 127 -5.39 -2.00 -1.33
CA PHE A 127 -6.73 -1.82 -0.79
C PHE A 127 -6.77 -2.46 0.58
N TYR A 128 -6.92 -1.64 1.59
CA TYR A 128 -6.83 -2.03 3.00
C TYR A 128 -8.16 -1.86 3.70
N LEU A 129 -8.54 -2.81 4.53
CA LEU A 129 -9.74 -2.77 5.35
C LEU A 129 -9.39 -3.08 6.80
N ASN A 130 -9.85 -2.24 7.71
CA ASN A 130 -9.79 -2.45 9.15
C ASN A 130 -11.17 -2.19 9.77
N ASN A 131 -11.25 -2.07 11.11
CA ASN A 131 -12.51 -1.83 11.81
C ASN A 131 -13.15 -0.45 11.56
N GLN A 132 -12.42 0.50 11.00
CA GLN A 132 -12.86 1.88 10.84
C GLN A 132 -13.15 2.28 9.41
N VAL A 133 -12.30 1.83 8.47
CA VAL A 133 -12.29 2.32 7.09
C VAL A 133 -11.91 1.25 6.08
N PHE A 134 -12.30 1.49 4.84
CA PHE A 134 -11.68 0.90 3.66
C PHE A 134 -10.81 1.96 2.97
N ARG A 135 -9.58 1.61 2.55
CA ARG A 135 -8.61 2.53 1.97
C ARG A 135 -8.14 2.08 0.60
N ALA A 136 -8.02 3.03 -0.33
CA ALA A 136 -7.14 2.93 -1.48
C ALA A 136 -5.84 3.66 -1.14
N TRP A 137 -4.70 2.95 -1.18
CA TRP A 137 -3.44 3.45 -0.64
C TRP A 137 -2.27 3.18 -1.59
N LEU A 138 -1.65 4.24 -2.10
CA LEU A 138 -0.32 4.16 -2.70
C LEU A 138 0.72 4.29 -1.58
N LEU A 139 1.35 3.21 -1.23
CA LEU A 139 2.20 3.07 -0.07
C LEU A 139 3.67 3.08 -0.44
N LEU A 140 4.44 3.89 0.26
CA LEU A 140 5.89 4.00 0.16
C LEU A 140 6.48 3.80 1.56
N ALA A 141 7.42 2.89 1.71
CA ALA A 141 8.12 2.74 2.98
C ALA A 141 8.91 4.01 3.32
N THR A 142 8.91 4.41 4.59
CA THR A 142 9.58 5.64 5.03
C THR A 142 11.07 5.46 5.31
N ASP A 143 11.50 4.25 5.61
CA ASP A 143 12.93 4.00 5.87
C ASP A 143 13.76 4.27 4.62
N LYS A 144 14.73 5.18 4.76
CA LYS A 144 15.67 5.57 3.69
C LYS A 144 16.50 4.41 3.15
N ASN A 145 16.60 3.31 3.90
CA ASN A 145 17.30 2.11 3.47
C ASN A 145 16.49 1.31 2.44
N TYR A 146 15.21 1.61 2.28
CA TYR A 146 14.39 0.97 1.28
C TYR A 146 14.67 1.56 -0.10
N TYR A 147 14.95 0.67 -1.04
CA TYR A 147 15.49 1.02 -2.34
C TYR A 147 14.60 2.01 -3.13
N ASP A 148 13.31 1.71 -3.25
CA ASP A 148 12.37 2.58 -3.97
C ASP A 148 12.38 3.99 -3.38
N ARG A 149 12.34 4.10 -2.05
CA ARG A 149 12.33 5.40 -1.38
C ARG A 149 13.66 6.13 -1.57
N SER A 150 14.78 5.44 -1.37
CA SER A 150 16.11 6.01 -1.54
C SER A 150 16.30 6.60 -2.94
N GLU A 151 15.97 5.82 -3.98
CA GLU A 151 16.13 6.26 -5.36
C GLU A 151 15.12 7.36 -5.73
N PHE A 152 13.92 7.30 -5.22
CA PHE A 152 12.92 8.36 -5.40
C PHE A 152 13.40 9.68 -4.79
N LEU A 153 13.86 9.67 -3.54
CA LEU A 153 14.39 10.87 -2.88
C LEU A 153 15.63 11.42 -3.58
N LYS A 154 16.56 10.56 -4.00
CA LYS A 154 17.73 10.98 -4.79
C LYS A 154 17.34 11.69 -6.09
N ARG A 155 16.28 11.21 -6.78
CA ARG A 155 15.78 11.89 -7.98
C ARG A 155 15.22 13.27 -7.66
N LEU A 156 14.44 13.39 -6.60
CA LEU A 156 13.90 14.67 -6.17
C LEU A 156 15.01 15.66 -5.76
N ASP A 157 16.13 15.16 -5.21
CA ASP A 157 17.26 16.00 -4.82
C ASP A 157 18.05 16.54 -6.02
N LYS A 158 18.27 15.68 -7.00
CA LYS A 158 19.15 15.97 -8.14
C LYS A 158 18.47 16.70 -9.29
N SER A 159 17.14 16.66 -9.38
CA SER A 159 16.42 17.13 -10.55
C SER A 159 15.22 18.02 -10.20
N PRO A 160 15.28 19.32 -10.53
CA PRO A 160 14.11 20.18 -10.48
C PRO A 160 12.94 19.63 -11.31
N ALA A 161 13.21 19.09 -12.50
CA ALA A 161 12.21 18.47 -13.36
C ALA A 161 11.50 17.27 -12.69
N ALA A 162 12.19 16.52 -11.83
CA ALA A 162 11.55 15.45 -11.08
C ALA A 162 10.53 15.97 -10.04
N LYS A 163 10.80 17.13 -9.45
CA LYS A 163 9.85 17.78 -8.53
C LYS A 163 8.62 18.29 -9.27
N GLU A 164 8.82 18.91 -10.43
CA GLU A 164 7.75 19.38 -11.30
C GLU A 164 6.89 18.21 -11.78
N GLU A 165 7.53 17.11 -12.19
CA GLU A 165 6.82 15.90 -12.62
C GLU A 165 6.01 15.29 -11.48
N LEU A 166 6.56 15.14 -10.28
CA LEU A 166 5.81 14.68 -9.11
C LEU A 166 4.59 15.56 -8.88
N PHE A 167 4.78 16.88 -8.90
CA PHE A 167 3.70 17.83 -8.68
C PHE A 167 2.62 17.72 -9.77
N ARG A 168 3.01 17.61 -11.05
CA ARG A 168 2.12 17.39 -12.18
C ARG A 168 1.29 16.09 -12.02
N LEU A 169 1.93 15.01 -11.56
CA LEU A 169 1.26 13.71 -11.32
C LEU A 169 0.26 13.76 -10.16
N ILE A 170 0.48 14.64 -9.18
CA ILE A 170 -0.43 14.82 -8.04
C ILE A 170 -1.64 15.70 -8.38
N GLN A 171 -1.54 16.60 -9.38
CA GLN A 171 -2.63 17.51 -9.76
C GLN A 171 -4.00 16.81 -9.95
N PRO A 172 -4.09 15.64 -10.62
CA PRO A 172 -5.36 14.94 -10.76
C PRO A 172 -6.00 14.45 -9.46
N LEU A 173 -5.26 14.45 -8.34
CA LEU A 173 -5.76 14.02 -7.03
C LEU A 173 -6.33 15.17 -6.20
N LEU A 174 -6.01 16.43 -6.57
CA LEU A 174 -6.45 17.59 -5.81
C LEU A 174 -7.98 17.65 -5.77
N ASP A 175 -8.51 18.00 -4.61
CA ASP A 175 -9.96 18.15 -4.35
C ASP A 175 -10.78 16.86 -4.61
N ARG A 176 -10.14 15.67 -4.48
CA ARG A 176 -10.79 14.36 -4.63
C ARG A 176 -10.69 13.49 -3.38
N ASP A 177 -10.60 14.10 -2.21
CA ASP A 177 -10.50 13.45 -0.91
C ASP A 177 -9.25 12.57 -0.74
N PHE A 178 -8.21 12.83 -1.52
CA PHE A 178 -6.90 12.24 -1.29
C PHE A 178 -6.10 13.08 -0.30
N PHE A 179 -5.31 12.40 0.51
CA PHE A 179 -4.33 13.02 1.38
C PHE A 179 -3.03 12.23 1.37
N TYR A 180 -1.93 12.89 1.71
CA TYR A 180 -0.68 12.22 1.99
C TYR A 180 -0.60 11.95 3.48
N GLU A 181 -0.29 10.72 3.87
CA GLU A 181 -0.18 10.31 5.27
C GLU A 181 1.26 9.85 5.57
N ILE A 182 1.76 10.23 6.74
CA ILE A 182 2.98 9.71 7.33
C ILE A 182 2.80 9.67 8.85
N ASP A 183 2.89 8.48 9.44
CA ASP A 183 2.80 8.29 10.90
C ASP A 183 1.56 8.97 11.51
N GLY A 184 0.40 8.77 10.89
CA GLY A 184 -0.86 9.38 11.33
C GLY A 184 -1.01 10.88 11.05
N GLU A 185 0.05 11.59 10.67
CA GLU A 185 -0.06 12.95 10.20
C GLU A 185 -0.61 13.00 8.78
N ARG A 186 -1.64 13.82 8.55
CA ARG A 186 -2.33 13.96 7.26
C ARG A 186 -2.06 15.31 6.63
N PHE A 187 -1.78 15.27 5.35
CA PHE A 187 -1.64 16.44 4.49
C PHE A 187 -2.64 16.33 3.33
N ASN A 188 -3.73 17.10 3.41
CA ASN A 188 -4.79 17.05 2.41
C ASN A 188 -4.30 17.55 1.06
N LEU A 189 -4.59 16.78 0.01
CA LEU A 189 -4.30 17.15 -1.37
C LEU A 189 -5.47 17.97 -1.91
N GLN A 190 -5.35 19.29 -1.77
CA GLN A 190 -6.39 20.25 -2.15
C GLN A 190 -5.81 21.41 -2.95
N SER A 191 -6.68 22.17 -3.59
CA SER A 191 -6.31 23.39 -4.31
C SER A 191 -5.50 24.35 -3.42
N GLY A 192 -4.39 24.87 -3.94
CA GLY A 192 -3.45 25.70 -3.17
C GLY A 192 -2.24 24.93 -2.60
N VAL A 193 -2.18 23.61 -2.73
CA VAL A 193 -0.95 22.85 -2.46
C VAL A 193 0.13 23.30 -3.44
N THR A 194 1.28 23.71 -2.91
CA THR A 194 2.44 24.08 -3.72
C THR A 194 3.40 22.91 -3.87
N GLN A 195 4.20 22.95 -4.94
CA GLN A 195 5.27 21.96 -5.16
C GLN A 195 6.24 21.86 -3.96
N GLU A 196 6.63 23.00 -3.40
CA GLU A 196 7.53 23.03 -2.25
C GLU A 196 6.95 22.34 -1.02
N LEU A 197 5.68 22.64 -0.73
CA LEU A 197 4.98 22.04 0.41
C LEU A 197 4.85 20.54 0.26
N LEU A 198 4.47 20.07 -0.94
CA LEU A 198 4.39 18.64 -1.27
C LEU A 198 5.75 17.95 -1.10
N VAL A 199 6.80 18.49 -1.70
CA VAL A 199 8.16 17.92 -1.63
C VAL A 199 8.67 17.91 -0.20
N ARG A 200 8.42 18.97 0.56
CA ARG A 200 8.79 19.04 1.98
C ARG A 200 8.09 17.94 2.79
N PHE A 201 6.82 17.67 2.52
CA PHE A 201 6.06 16.64 3.22
C PHE A 201 6.54 15.24 2.87
N VAL A 202 6.72 14.94 1.58
CA VAL A 202 7.20 13.65 1.07
C VAL A 202 8.60 13.30 1.58
N ARG A 203 9.44 14.31 1.86
CA ARG A 203 10.80 14.11 2.38
C ARG A 203 10.87 13.81 3.87
N ARG A 204 9.78 13.92 4.60
CA ARG A 204 9.78 13.55 6.01
C ARG A 204 10.21 12.10 6.16
N ASP A 205 11.15 11.87 7.03
CA ASP A 205 11.67 10.53 7.34
C ASP A 205 11.27 10.16 8.76
N ARG A 206 10.55 9.05 8.88
CA ARG A 206 10.23 8.45 10.17
C ARG A 206 10.46 6.95 10.07
N PRO A 207 11.63 6.46 10.50
CA PRO A 207 11.97 5.05 10.43
C PRO A 207 10.91 4.17 11.08
N GLY A 208 10.57 3.06 10.39
CA GLY A 208 9.57 2.10 10.88
C GLY A 208 8.12 2.41 10.50
N PHE A 209 7.84 3.57 9.89
CA PHE A 209 6.49 3.94 9.47
C PHE A 209 6.35 3.97 7.95
N TYR A 210 5.14 3.74 7.48
CA TYR A 210 4.79 3.88 6.07
C TYR A 210 4.31 5.29 5.81
N SER A 211 4.60 5.77 4.61
CA SER A 211 4.01 6.99 4.09
C SER A 211 3.30 6.70 2.78
N GLY A 212 2.41 7.56 2.36
CA GLY A 212 1.78 7.38 1.07
C GLY A 212 0.56 8.26 0.83
N ILE A 213 -0.02 8.06 -0.34
CA ILE A 213 -1.21 8.75 -0.78
C ILE A 213 -2.42 7.87 -0.50
N VAL A 214 -3.38 8.40 0.23
CA VAL A 214 -4.52 7.65 0.75
C VAL A 214 -5.83 8.30 0.33
N LYS A 215 -6.83 7.47 0.01
CA LYS A 215 -8.24 7.84 0.01
C LYS A 215 -9.00 6.88 0.90
N GLU A 216 -9.83 7.41 1.78
CA GLU A 216 -10.62 6.63 2.74
C GLU A 216 -12.09 6.60 2.36
N TYR A 217 -12.73 5.48 2.70
CA TYR A 217 -14.15 5.24 2.52
C TYR A 217 -14.73 4.76 3.85
N ALA A 218 -15.77 5.45 4.30
CA ALA A 218 -16.52 5.01 5.48
C ALA A 218 -17.21 3.65 5.22
N PRO A 219 -17.40 2.81 6.25
CA PRO A 219 -17.97 1.47 6.12
C PRO A 219 -19.30 1.39 5.37
N ASN A 220 -20.12 2.42 5.44
CA ASN A 220 -21.44 2.48 4.79
C ASN A 220 -21.45 3.42 3.57
N GLY A 221 -20.27 3.75 3.02
CA GLY A 221 -20.16 4.66 1.90
C GLY A 221 -20.85 4.12 0.64
N PRO A 222 -21.65 4.93 -0.08
CA PRO A 222 -22.40 4.48 -1.26
C PRO A 222 -21.50 4.03 -2.42
N LEU A 223 -20.23 4.40 -2.42
CA LEU A 223 -19.25 3.97 -3.43
C LEU A 223 -18.74 2.55 -3.20
N LEU A 224 -19.01 1.96 -2.03
CA LEU A 224 -18.65 0.58 -1.70
C LEU A 224 -19.74 -0.45 -2.09
N ASP A 225 -20.80 -0.02 -2.74
CA ASP A 225 -21.76 -0.93 -3.33
C ASP A 225 -21.09 -1.79 -4.41
N GLU A 226 -21.42 -3.07 -4.43
CA GLU A 226 -20.81 -4.08 -5.31
C GLU A 226 -20.86 -3.69 -6.80
N SER A 227 -21.91 -3.01 -7.23
CA SER A 227 -22.05 -2.49 -8.59
C SER A 227 -21.16 -1.28 -8.91
N ARG A 228 -20.61 -0.61 -7.91
CA ARG A 228 -19.87 0.65 -8.04
C ARG A 228 -18.41 0.57 -7.58
N ILE A 229 -18.13 -0.31 -6.63
CA ILE A 229 -16.81 -0.38 -6.00
C ILE A 229 -15.70 -0.68 -7.02
N ALA A 230 -15.96 -1.59 -7.97
CA ALA A 230 -14.97 -1.93 -8.99
C ALA A 230 -14.62 -0.71 -9.86
N GLU A 231 -15.63 0.05 -10.31
CA GLU A 231 -15.44 1.27 -11.09
C GLU A 231 -14.64 2.32 -10.29
N GLU A 232 -15.02 2.56 -9.03
CA GLU A 232 -14.35 3.52 -8.17
C GLU A 232 -12.89 3.11 -7.89
N MET A 233 -12.63 1.82 -7.64
CA MET A 233 -11.26 1.34 -7.40
C MET A 233 -10.40 1.36 -8.67
N ILE A 234 -10.96 1.05 -9.84
CA ILE A 234 -10.27 1.19 -11.13
C ILE A 234 -9.91 2.66 -11.38
N LYS A 235 -10.82 3.59 -11.09
CA LYS A 235 -10.54 5.02 -11.18
C LYS A 235 -9.41 5.45 -10.26
N ASN A 236 -9.41 4.98 -9.00
CA ASN A 236 -8.33 5.26 -8.07
C ASN A 236 -7.00 4.65 -8.54
N LEU A 237 -7.01 3.42 -9.03
CA LEU A 237 -5.82 2.81 -9.65
C LEU A 237 -5.29 3.65 -10.80
N GLY A 238 -6.17 4.13 -11.68
CA GLY A 238 -5.79 5.00 -12.81
C GLY A 238 -5.15 6.31 -12.37
N LEU A 239 -5.57 6.87 -11.24
CA LEU A 239 -4.99 8.07 -10.65
C LEU A 239 -3.66 7.79 -9.92
N LEU A 240 -3.56 6.67 -9.22
CA LEU A 240 -2.40 6.31 -8.41
C LEU A 240 -1.27 5.66 -9.22
N TYR A 241 -1.59 4.95 -10.29
CA TYR A 241 -0.60 4.21 -11.08
C TYR A 241 0.51 5.08 -11.69
N PRO A 242 0.24 6.25 -12.29
CA PRO A 242 1.30 7.13 -12.79
C PRO A 242 2.27 7.57 -11.68
N ILE A 243 1.75 7.81 -10.47
CA ILE A 243 2.55 8.20 -9.31
C ILE A 243 3.35 7.00 -8.79
N TYR A 244 2.72 5.82 -8.69
CA TYR A 244 3.40 4.56 -8.39
C TYR A 244 4.57 4.35 -9.35
N ASN A 245 4.32 4.52 -10.64
CA ASN A 245 5.30 4.35 -11.69
C ASN A 245 6.48 5.32 -11.60
N PHE A 246 6.21 6.52 -11.11
CA PHE A 246 7.22 7.54 -10.85
C PHE A 246 8.00 7.25 -9.56
N MET A 247 7.36 6.76 -8.50
CA MET A 247 8.00 6.48 -7.21
C MET A 247 8.74 5.14 -7.18
N ALA A 248 8.16 4.11 -7.81
CA ALA A 248 8.75 2.78 -7.83
C ALA A 248 10.04 2.77 -8.65
N TYR A 249 11.06 2.15 -8.11
CA TYR A 249 12.27 1.91 -8.89
C TYR A 249 11.97 0.96 -10.02
N ARG A 250 12.26 1.41 -11.24
CA ARG A 250 12.24 0.59 -12.43
C ARG A 250 13.67 0.35 -12.89
N PHE A 251 13.97 -0.90 -13.05
CA PHE A 251 15.20 -1.28 -13.70
C PHE A 251 15.05 -1.01 -15.19
N ASP A 252 15.89 -0.14 -15.71
CA ASP A 252 16.03 0.03 -17.15
C ASP A 252 16.80 -1.20 -17.66
N ALA A 253 16.08 -2.18 -18.21
CA ALA A 253 16.64 -3.42 -18.77
C ALA A 253 17.44 -3.16 -20.05
N ARG A 254 17.81 -1.93 -20.35
CA ARG A 254 18.73 -1.64 -21.44
C ARG A 254 20.10 -2.14 -21.05
N PRO A 255 20.70 -3.04 -21.80
CA PRO A 255 22.10 -3.41 -21.59
C PRO A 255 22.90 -2.11 -21.62
N ARG A 256 23.67 -1.84 -20.58
CA ARG A 256 24.71 -0.82 -20.67
C ARG A 256 25.58 -1.22 -21.84
N ALA A 257 25.55 -0.41 -22.89
CA ALA A 257 26.51 -0.57 -23.96
C ALA A 257 27.91 -0.52 -23.32
N THR A 258 28.58 -1.66 -23.38
CA THR A 258 29.97 -1.82 -22.98
C THR A 258 30.87 -1.06 -23.94
#